data_0488402ced24946ed7735a23d42284eb
#
_entry.id   0488402ced24946ed7735a23d42284eb
#
_cell.length_a   1.000
_cell.length_b   1.000
_cell.length_c   1.000
_cell.angle_alpha   90.00
_cell.angle_beta   90.00
_cell.angle_gamma   90.00
#
_symmetry.space_group_name_H-M   'P 1'
#
loop_
_entity.id
_entity.type
_entity.pdbx_description
1 polymer ?
#
loop_
_entity_poly.entity_id
_entity_poly.type
_entity_poly.pdbx_seq_one_letter_code
_entity_poly.pdbx_strand_id
1 'polypeptide(L)'
;GSITAYFNSEITAIEKDRVLIKSPKGDLKLKNDFVLALTGYQPNFKFLEHCGITFSKDGLHIPTYNEESMETNVRGLYLAGVICGGMETHKWFIENSRIHAKKIVQHIVSEKV
;
A
#
# COMPACT_ATOMS: atom_id res chain seq x y z
N GLY A 1 29.95 8.33 -8.46
CA GLY A 1 28.90 9.36 -8.60
C GLY A 1 28.18 9.55 -7.27
N SER A 2 27.80 10.76 -6.97
CA SER A 2 27.06 11.09 -5.75
C SER A 2 25.57 11.24 -6.07
N ILE A 3 24.73 10.75 -5.17
CA ILE A 3 23.28 10.98 -5.21
C ILE A 3 22.99 12.12 -4.23
N THR A 4 22.27 13.14 -4.67
CA THR A 4 21.77 14.18 -3.79
C THR A 4 20.32 13.88 -3.43
N ALA A 5 20.02 13.78 -2.13
CA ALA A 5 18.69 13.54 -1.62
C ALA A 5 18.07 14.82 -1.03
N TYR A 6 16.81 15.06 -1.36
CA TYR A 6 16.01 16.16 -0.81
C TYR A 6 14.84 15.57 -0.02
N PHE A 7 15.03 15.38 1.28
CA PHE A 7 14.00 14.84 2.17
C PHE A 7 12.94 15.89 2.52
N ASN A 8 11.74 15.41 2.85
CA ASN A 8 10.58 16.25 3.18
C ASN A 8 10.28 17.28 2.12
N SER A 9 10.43 16.92 0.86
CA SER A 9 10.30 17.77 -0.31
C SER A 9 9.25 17.23 -1.25
N GLU A 10 8.57 18.12 -1.97
CA GLU A 10 7.51 17.82 -2.91
C GLU A 10 7.85 18.36 -4.29
N ILE A 11 7.65 17.57 -5.33
CA ILE A 11 7.74 18.05 -6.72
C ILE A 11 6.46 18.82 -7.03
N THR A 12 6.59 20.12 -7.31
CA THR A 12 5.46 20.99 -7.64
C THR A 12 5.19 21.10 -9.13
N ALA A 13 6.23 20.95 -9.96
CA ALA A 13 6.09 20.90 -11.41
C ALA A 13 7.27 20.17 -12.07
N ILE A 14 6.98 19.53 -13.20
CA ILE A 14 7.98 18.98 -14.12
C ILE A 14 7.88 19.75 -15.43
N GLU A 15 8.92 20.49 -15.76
CA GLU A 15 9.05 21.27 -16.99
C GLU A 15 9.96 20.52 -17.98
N LYS A 16 10.12 21.06 -19.18
CA LYS A 16 10.87 20.39 -20.27
C LYS A 16 12.32 20.06 -19.89
N ASP A 17 12.98 20.95 -19.16
CA ASP A 17 14.42 20.89 -18.84
C ASP A 17 14.73 20.97 -17.35
N ARG A 18 13.69 21.00 -16.50
CA ARG A 18 13.87 21.17 -15.06
C ARG A 18 12.72 20.62 -14.24
N VAL A 19 12.98 20.41 -12.98
CA VAL A 19 11.99 20.02 -11.96
C VAL A 19 11.92 21.10 -10.90
N LEU A 20 10.73 21.53 -10.52
CA LEU A 20 10.47 22.44 -9.43
C LEU A 20 10.15 21.67 -8.17
N ILE A 21 10.88 21.95 -7.11
CA ILE A 21 10.77 21.24 -5.83
C ILE A 21 10.55 22.25 -4.71
N LYS A 22 9.51 22.02 -3.92
CA LYS A 22 9.29 22.73 -2.66
C LYS A 22 9.95 21.94 -1.54
N SER A 23 10.85 22.57 -0.79
CA SER A 23 11.56 21.94 0.31
C SER A 23 11.51 22.78 1.58
N PRO A 24 11.75 22.20 2.77
CA PRO A 24 11.82 22.95 4.03
C PRO A 24 12.90 24.05 4.04
N LYS A 25 13.89 23.94 3.15
CA LYS A 25 15.00 24.91 3.02
C LYS A 25 14.75 25.95 1.93
N GLY A 26 13.57 25.94 1.29
CA GLY A 26 13.19 26.83 0.20
C GLY A 26 12.92 26.09 -1.11
N ASP A 27 12.41 26.82 -2.08
CA ASP A 27 12.07 26.27 -3.40
C ASP A 27 13.33 26.11 -4.26
N LEU A 28 13.41 24.97 -4.94
CA LEU A 28 14.53 24.60 -5.78
C LEU A 28 14.08 24.44 -7.23
N LYS A 29 14.95 24.81 -8.15
CA LYS A 29 14.82 24.54 -9.59
C LYS A 29 16.00 23.71 -10.02
N LEU A 30 15.77 22.44 -10.27
CA LEU A 30 16.82 21.50 -10.67
C LEU A 30 16.76 21.27 -12.18
N LYS A 31 17.87 21.52 -12.87
CA LYS A 31 18.02 21.14 -14.26
C LYS A 31 17.98 19.61 -14.35
N ASN A 32 17.15 19.06 -15.22
CA ASN A 32 16.93 17.64 -15.30
C ASN A 32 16.41 17.23 -16.68
N ASP A 33 16.91 16.12 -17.20
CA ASP A 33 16.51 15.59 -18.50
C ASP A 33 15.50 14.45 -18.41
N PHE A 34 15.52 13.68 -17.29
CA PHE A 34 14.65 12.54 -17.07
C PHE A 34 14.12 12.49 -15.64
N VAL A 35 12.88 12.06 -15.47
CA VAL A 35 12.25 11.83 -14.16
C VAL A 35 11.76 10.40 -14.07
N LEU A 36 12.20 9.69 -13.04
CA LEU A 36 11.70 8.37 -12.68
C LEU A 36 10.77 8.50 -11.46
N ALA A 37 9.47 8.33 -11.68
CA ALA A 37 8.48 8.41 -10.62
C ALA A 37 8.33 7.04 -9.92
N LEU A 38 9.13 6.81 -8.88
CA LEU A 38 9.07 5.60 -8.06
C LEU A 38 8.20 5.84 -6.82
N THR A 39 6.94 6.20 -7.05
CA THR A 39 6.00 6.70 -6.04
C THR A 39 5.35 5.62 -5.18
N GLY A 40 5.66 4.35 -5.44
CA GLY A 40 5.08 3.23 -4.73
C GLY A 40 3.67 2.89 -5.22
N TYR A 41 2.96 2.10 -4.44
CA TYR A 41 1.65 1.53 -4.72
C TYR A 41 0.65 1.97 -3.66
N GLN A 42 -0.57 2.29 -4.09
CA GLN A 42 -1.70 2.56 -3.21
C GLN A 42 -2.84 1.59 -3.50
N PRO A 43 -3.34 0.87 -2.50
CA PRO A 43 -4.45 -0.07 -2.68
C PRO A 43 -5.76 0.62 -3.09
N ASN A 44 -6.60 -0.09 -3.84
CA ASN A 44 -7.95 0.38 -4.15
C ASN A 44 -8.93 0.04 -3.03
N PHE A 45 -8.98 0.86 -2.01
CA PHE A 45 -9.85 0.66 -0.85
C PHE A 45 -11.35 0.78 -1.20
N LYS A 46 -11.72 1.61 -2.17
CA LYS A 46 -13.12 1.81 -2.56
C LYS A 46 -13.82 0.52 -2.97
N PHE A 47 -13.12 -0.36 -3.68
CA PHE A 47 -13.66 -1.67 -4.04
C PHE A 47 -13.97 -2.51 -2.79
N LEU A 48 -13.07 -2.54 -1.82
CA LEU A 48 -13.23 -3.31 -0.59
C LEU A 48 -14.34 -2.73 0.30
N GLU A 49 -14.47 -1.41 0.37
CA GLU A 49 -15.57 -0.73 1.06
C GLU A 49 -16.93 -1.11 0.45
N HIS A 50 -17.03 -1.17 -0.88
CA HIS A 50 -18.26 -1.64 -1.55
C HIS A 50 -18.58 -3.11 -1.25
N CYS A 51 -17.57 -3.92 -0.94
CA CYS A 51 -17.77 -5.30 -0.46
C CYS A 51 -18.20 -5.36 1.02
N GLY A 52 -18.28 -4.23 1.72
CA GLY A 52 -18.65 -4.15 3.13
C GLY A 52 -17.49 -4.35 4.10
N ILE A 53 -16.25 -4.35 3.63
CA ILE A 53 -15.08 -4.47 4.50
C ILE A 53 -14.86 -3.15 5.24
N THR A 54 -14.67 -3.24 6.55
CA THR A 54 -14.32 -2.09 7.40
C THR A 54 -12.81 -1.96 7.54
N PHE A 55 -12.35 -0.76 7.90
CA PHE A 55 -10.92 -0.43 7.99
C PHE A 55 -10.57 0.23 9.32
N SER A 56 -9.30 0.16 9.69
CA SER A 56 -8.76 0.90 10.82
C SER A 56 -8.91 2.41 10.60
N LYS A 57 -9.07 3.17 11.71
CA LYS A 57 -9.27 4.64 11.68
C LYS A 57 -7.98 5.42 11.91
N ASP A 58 -6.84 4.76 11.91
CA ASP A 58 -5.52 5.30 12.24
C ASP A 58 -4.76 5.90 11.05
N GLY A 59 -5.41 6.01 9.89
CA GLY A 59 -4.77 6.47 8.65
C GLY A 59 -4.01 5.38 7.89
N LEU A 60 -3.78 4.21 8.49
CA LEU A 60 -3.16 3.06 7.81
C LEU A 60 -4.14 2.28 6.93
N HIS A 61 -5.45 2.48 7.13
CA HIS A 61 -6.51 1.81 6.36
C HIS A 61 -6.30 0.30 6.30
N ILE A 62 -5.95 -0.31 7.45
CA ILE A 62 -5.80 -1.77 7.55
C ILE A 62 -7.21 -2.38 7.52
N PRO A 63 -7.52 -3.28 6.58
CA PRO A 63 -8.82 -3.92 6.51
C PRO A 63 -9.04 -4.80 7.74
N THR A 64 -10.28 -4.88 8.21
CA THR A 64 -10.67 -5.75 9.32
C THR A 64 -10.71 -7.19 8.86
N TYR A 65 -9.88 -8.04 9.43
CA TYR A 65 -9.86 -9.49 9.20
C TYR A 65 -9.28 -10.22 10.40
N ASN A 66 -9.59 -11.50 10.51
CA ASN A 66 -8.99 -12.40 11.49
C ASN A 66 -7.64 -12.89 10.97
N GLU A 67 -6.56 -12.70 11.72
CA GLU A 67 -5.20 -13.05 11.28
C GLU A 67 -4.97 -14.56 11.15
N GLU A 68 -5.78 -15.41 11.81
CA GLU A 68 -5.64 -16.86 11.73
C GLU A 68 -6.41 -17.47 10.57
N SER A 69 -7.63 -16.98 10.31
CA SER A 69 -8.48 -17.46 9.22
C SER A 69 -8.35 -16.65 7.93
N MET A 70 -7.88 -15.41 8.03
CA MET A 70 -7.89 -14.40 6.96
C MET A 70 -9.31 -13.96 6.54
N GLU A 71 -10.35 -14.36 7.28
CA GLU A 71 -11.72 -13.94 7.03
C GLU A 71 -11.95 -12.49 7.48
N THR A 72 -12.65 -11.70 6.68
CA THR A 72 -12.96 -10.31 6.97
C THR A 72 -14.13 -10.19 7.96
N ASN A 73 -14.52 -8.95 8.27
CA ASN A 73 -15.80 -8.69 8.98
C ASN A 73 -17.03 -9.12 8.16
N VAL A 74 -16.87 -9.43 6.89
CA VAL A 74 -17.93 -9.97 6.02
C VAL A 74 -17.73 -11.47 5.92
N ARG A 75 -18.67 -12.25 6.47
CA ARG A 75 -18.59 -13.71 6.51
C ARG A 75 -18.45 -14.32 5.11
N GLY A 76 -17.52 -15.26 4.96
CA GLY A 76 -17.21 -15.92 3.70
C GLY A 76 -16.32 -15.10 2.75
N LEU A 77 -15.94 -13.88 3.14
CA LEU A 77 -15.03 -13.04 2.38
C LEU A 77 -13.65 -13.00 3.03
N TYR A 78 -12.64 -13.42 2.29
CA TYR A 78 -11.26 -13.55 2.76
C TYR A 78 -10.34 -12.59 2.05
N LEU A 79 -9.29 -12.15 2.74
CA LEU A 79 -8.22 -11.33 2.16
C LEU A 79 -6.89 -12.08 2.17
N ALA A 80 -6.08 -11.85 1.14
CA ALA A 80 -4.74 -12.38 1.04
C ALA A 80 -3.81 -11.41 0.32
N GLY A 81 -2.53 -11.44 0.66
CA GLY A 81 -1.50 -10.66 0.00
C GLY A 81 -1.32 -9.26 0.56
N VAL A 82 -0.81 -8.37 -0.27
CA VAL A 82 -0.38 -7.00 0.11
C VAL A 82 -1.50 -6.17 0.72
N ILE A 83 -2.74 -6.40 0.31
CA ILE A 83 -3.91 -5.64 0.77
C ILE A 83 -4.16 -5.78 2.28
N CYS A 84 -3.75 -6.91 2.88
CA CYS A 84 -3.86 -7.13 4.32
C CYS A 84 -3.05 -6.14 5.17
N GLY A 85 -2.07 -5.47 4.58
CA GLY A 85 -1.27 -4.43 5.24
C GLY A 85 -1.85 -3.02 5.12
N GLY A 86 -2.97 -2.83 4.39
CA GLY A 86 -3.51 -1.49 4.14
C GLY A 86 -2.48 -0.59 3.45
N MET A 87 -2.21 0.58 4.02
CA MET A 87 -1.19 1.52 3.52
C MET A 87 0.26 1.05 3.78
N GLU A 88 0.47 0.04 4.63
CA GLU A 88 1.79 -0.58 4.83
C GLU A 88 2.11 -1.58 3.71
N THR A 89 2.18 -1.11 2.47
CA THR A 89 2.36 -1.92 1.27
C THR A 89 3.70 -2.68 1.21
N HIS A 90 4.61 -2.39 2.12
CA HIS A 90 5.89 -3.08 2.30
C HIS A 90 5.84 -4.29 3.24
N LYS A 91 4.72 -4.52 3.93
CA LYS A 91 4.58 -5.58 4.94
C LYS A 91 4.44 -6.97 4.32
N TRP A 92 3.66 -7.06 3.24
CA TRP A 92 3.32 -8.31 2.60
C TRP A 92 3.80 -8.35 1.15
N PHE A 93 4.60 -9.35 0.84
CA PHE A 93 5.07 -9.70 -0.51
C PHE A 93 4.64 -11.11 -0.85
N ILE A 94 4.87 -11.56 -2.09
CA ILE A 94 4.49 -12.91 -2.52
C ILE A 94 5.10 -13.96 -1.60
N GLU A 95 6.36 -13.82 -1.24
CA GLU A 95 7.11 -14.80 -0.46
C GLU A 95 6.52 -15.03 0.94
N ASN A 96 6.20 -13.98 1.67
CA ASN A 96 5.71 -14.09 3.05
C ASN A 96 4.18 -14.18 3.15
N SER A 97 3.43 -13.76 2.12
CA SER A 97 1.97 -13.83 2.11
C SER A 97 1.40 -15.16 1.59
N ARG A 98 2.21 -16.07 1.11
CA ARG A 98 1.76 -17.44 0.71
C ARG A 98 1.05 -18.19 1.82
N ILE A 99 1.40 -17.89 3.07
CA ILE A 99 0.74 -18.49 4.24
C ILE A 99 -0.75 -18.12 4.32
N HIS A 100 -1.18 -16.99 3.77
CA HIS A 100 -2.57 -16.56 3.78
C HIS A 100 -3.47 -17.57 3.06
N ALA A 101 -3.06 -18.06 1.89
CA ALA A 101 -3.81 -19.06 1.14
C ALA A 101 -4.01 -20.37 1.95
N LYS A 102 -2.97 -20.80 2.66
CA LYS A 102 -3.05 -21.99 3.53
C LYS A 102 -4.05 -21.79 4.66
N LYS A 103 -4.01 -20.66 5.34
CA LYS A 103 -4.92 -20.30 6.44
C LYS A 103 -6.37 -20.27 5.95
N ILE A 104 -6.64 -19.64 4.81
CA ILE A 104 -7.96 -19.55 4.21
C ILE A 104 -8.52 -20.94 3.92
N VAL A 105 -7.75 -21.79 3.24
CA VAL A 105 -8.20 -23.15 2.89
C VAL A 105 -8.46 -23.98 4.15
N GLN A 106 -7.58 -23.92 5.14
CA GLN A 106 -7.77 -24.63 6.40
C GLN A 106 -9.05 -24.20 7.12
N HIS A 107 -9.33 -22.89 7.17
CA HIS A 107 -10.55 -22.37 7.79
C HIS A 107 -11.80 -22.83 7.04
N ILE A 108 -11.84 -22.69 5.71
CA ILE A 108 -12.99 -23.11 4.89
C ILE A 108 -13.28 -24.61 5.03
N VAL A 109 -12.25 -25.42 5.10
CA VAL A 109 -12.41 -26.89 5.27
C VAL A 109 -12.93 -27.22 6.68
N SER A 110 -12.44 -26.54 7.71
CA SER A 110 -12.89 -26.77 9.09
C SER A 110 -14.34 -26.36 9.34
N GLU A 111 -14.84 -25.32 8.65
CA GLU A 111 -16.25 -24.93 8.77
C GLU A 111 -17.24 -25.87 8.05
N LYS A 112 -16.75 -26.70 7.11
CA LYS A 112 -17.59 -27.66 6.38
C LYS A 112 -17.74 -29.02 7.06
N VAL A 113 -17.02 -29.24 8.14
CA VAL A 113 -17.10 -30.45 8.98
C VAL A 113 -17.97 -30.18 10.20
#